data_371c4ac3d6e44b567610c511bac5449a
#
_entry.id   371c4ac3d6e44b567610c511bac5449a
#
_cell.length_a   1.000
_cell.length_b   1.000
_cell.length_c   1.000
_cell.angle_alpha   90.00
_cell.angle_beta   90.00
_cell.angle_gamma   90.00
#
_symmetry.space_group_name_H-M   'P 1'
#
loop_
_entity.id
_entity.type
_entity.pdbx_description
1 polymer ?
#
loop_
_entity_poly.entity_id
_entity_poly.type
_entity_poly.pdbx_seq_one_letter_code
_entity_poly.pdbx_strand_id
1 'polypeptide(L)'
;MWVSTHVLAGLAIAAAIGGPWWLVLPIVVLAHVVMDLIPHWDYTVSKHPVVYGCCDFAASLAAWLLAWFALGMPFWMAFMGPISGAPDWDVLIAELRKRPDVHWFPSHWKSFPHGRSGRAWGIGVQAVIMAASVVVVLAARPY
;
A
#
# COMPACT_ATOMS: atom_id res chain seq x y z
N MET A 1 5.54 -1.59 -4.85
CA MET A 1 5.87 -0.62 -3.73
C MET A 1 5.70 -1.36 -2.40
N TRP A 2 6.00 -0.75 -1.22
CA TRP A 2 5.72 -1.40 0.06
C TRP A 2 4.21 -1.45 0.32
N VAL A 3 3.73 -2.56 0.90
CA VAL A 3 2.31 -2.73 1.26
C VAL A 3 1.83 -1.63 2.20
N SER A 4 2.65 -1.27 3.19
CA SER A 4 2.35 -0.18 4.13
C SER A 4 2.16 1.17 3.45
N THR A 5 2.87 1.45 2.36
CA THR A 5 2.69 2.67 1.58
C THR A 5 1.32 2.68 0.89
N HIS A 6 0.92 1.56 0.28
CA HIS A 6 -0.41 1.41 -0.33
C HIS A 6 -1.52 1.48 0.71
N VAL A 7 -1.37 0.81 1.86
CA VAL A 7 -2.35 0.84 2.94
C VAL A 7 -2.58 2.26 3.45
N LEU A 8 -1.50 3.00 3.75
CA LEU A 8 -1.62 4.39 4.20
C LEU A 8 -2.24 5.30 3.14
N ALA A 9 -1.88 5.14 1.87
CA ALA A 9 -2.49 5.88 0.78
C ALA A 9 -3.99 5.57 0.63
N GLY A 10 -4.38 4.31 0.73
CA GLY A 10 -5.79 3.90 0.72
C GLY A 10 -6.59 4.52 1.87
N LEU A 11 -6.03 4.53 3.08
CA LEU A 11 -6.64 5.22 4.23
C LEU A 11 -6.78 6.73 3.98
N ALA A 12 -5.75 7.37 3.43
CA ALA A 12 -5.75 8.79 3.14
C ALA A 12 -6.77 9.16 2.06
N ILE A 13 -6.86 8.38 0.98
CA ILE A 13 -7.85 8.57 -0.09
C ILE A 13 -9.27 8.44 0.49
N ALA A 14 -9.53 7.41 1.29
CA ALA A 14 -10.83 7.22 1.90
C ALA A 14 -11.19 8.37 2.85
N ALA A 15 -10.25 8.84 3.67
CA ALA A 15 -10.43 9.97 4.56
C ALA A 15 -10.70 11.28 3.82
N ALA A 16 -9.95 11.54 2.74
CA ALA A 16 -10.07 12.77 1.96
C ALA A 16 -11.38 12.84 1.15
N ILE A 17 -11.84 11.71 0.61
CA ILE A 17 -13.07 11.68 -0.19
C ILE A 17 -14.31 11.68 0.70
N GLY A 18 -14.32 10.90 1.80
CA GLY A 18 -15.44 10.82 2.76
C GLY A 18 -16.77 10.36 2.16
N GLY A 19 -16.77 9.96 0.89
CA GLY A 19 -17.97 9.61 0.11
C GLY A 19 -18.38 8.14 0.29
N PRO A 20 -19.36 7.67 -0.50
CA PRO A 20 -19.85 6.30 -0.39
C PRO A 20 -18.74 5.31 -0.83
N TRP A 21 -18.66 4.17 -0.12
CA TRP A 21 -17.61 3.17 -0.30
C TRP A 21 -17.48 2.65 -1.76
N TRP A 22 -18.58 2.56 -2.49
CA TRP A 22 -18.57 2.09 -3.88
C TRP A 22 -17.91 3.06 -4.86
N LEU A 23 -17.83 4.35 -4.51
CA LEU A 23 -17.06 5.34 -5.26
C LEU A 23 -15.58 5.29 -4.88
N VAL A 24 -15.27 5.14 -3.60
CA VAL A 24 -13.90 5.14 -3.08
C VAL A 24 -13.14 3.88 -3.49
N LEU A 25 -13.80 2.73 -3.50
CA LEU A 25 -13.21 1.43 -3.82
C LEU A 25 -12.45 1.41 -5.16
N PRO A 26 -13.04 1.78 -6.31
CA PRO A 26 -12.32 1.77 -7.58
C PRO A 26 -11.17 2.78 -7.61
N ILE A 27 -11.30 3.91 -6.91
CA ILE A 27 -10.23 4.93 -6.83
C ILE A 27 -9.03 4.37 -6.07
N VAL A 28 -9.26 3.67 -4.97
CA VAL A 28 -8.20 3.07 -4.14
C VAL A 28 -7.47 1.97 -4.91
N VAL A 29 -8.19 1.13 -5.65
CA VAL A 29 -7.58 0.08 -6.49
C VAL A 29 -6.78 0.70 -7.64
N LEU A 30 -7.30 1.73 -8.29
CA LEU A 30 -6.59 2.46 -9.35
C LEU A 30 -5.35 3.16 -8.79
N ALA A 31 -5.45 3.76 -7.60
CA ALA A 31 -4.32 4.41 -6.94
C ALA A 31 -3.17 3.43 -6.67
N HIS A 32 -3.46 2.16 -6.30
CA HIS A 32 -2.42 1.14 -6.18
C HIS A 32 -1.62 1.01 -7.49
N VAL A 33 -2.32 0.83 -8.63
CA VAL A 33 -1.69 0.69 -9.94
C VAL A 33 -0.86 1.93 -10.31
N VAL A 34 -1.39 3.13 -10.06
CA VAL A 34 -0.68 4.39 -10.34
C VAL A 34 0.55 4.54 -9.45
N MET A 35 0.46 4.15 -8.18
CA MET A 35 1.58 4.22 -7.24
C MET A 35 2.71 3.25 -7.64
N ASP A 36 2.40 2.09 -8.20
CA ASP A 36 3.40 1.16 -8.72
C ASP A 36 4.20 1.71 -9.91
N LEU A 37 3.70 2.73 -10.61
CA LEU A 37 4.44 3.45 -11.65
C LEU A 37 5.43 4.46 -11.09
N ILE A 38 5.23 4.93 -9.84
CA ILE A 38 6.13 5.89 -9.20
C ILE A 38 7.46 5.22 -8.87
N PRO A 39 8.62 5.86 -9.15
CA PRO A 39 9.92 5.30 -8.82
C PRO A 39 10.06 4.98 -7.33
N HIS A 40 10.16 3.69 -6.98
CA HIS A 40 10.29 3.19 -5.61
C HIS A 40 11.31 2.07 -5.50
N TRP A 41 11.79 1.79 -4.28
CA TRP A 41 12.62 0.62 -4.01
C TRP A 41 11.73 -0.54 -3.57
N ASP A 42 11.96 -1.70 -4.20
CA ASP A 42 11.28 -2.94 -3.89
C ASP A 42 12.21 -3.86 -3.08
N TYR A 43 11.73 -4.35 -1.94
CA TYR A 43 12.50 -5.25 -1.08
C TYR A 43 12.66 -6.66 -1.67
N THR A 44 11.93 -7.03 -2.72
CA THR A 44 12.08 -8.31 -3.42
C THR A 44 13.49 -8.51 -3.99
N VAL A 45 14.18 -7.40 -4.31
CA VAL A 45 15.59 -7.42 -4.74
C VAL A 45 16.59 -7.48 -3.58
N SER A 46 16.13 -7.55 -2.34
CA SER A 46 17.00 -7.62 -1.14
C SER A 46 17.49 -9.05 -0.87
N LYS A 47 18.47 -9.19 0.04
CA LYS A 47 18.95 -10.50 0.49
C LYS A 47 17.92 -11.26 1.36
N HIS A 48 16.93 -10.57 1.91
CA HIS A 48 15.95 -11.13 2.86
C HIS A 48 14.52 -10.66 2.53
N PRO A 49 14.00 -10.94 1.31
CA PRO A 49 12.73 -10.41 0.86
C PRO A 49 11.56 -10.81 1.77
N VAL A 50 11.53 -12.05 2.24
CA VAL A 50 10.47 -12.54 3.14
C VAL A 50 10.46 -11.80 4.48
N VAL A 51 11.63 -11.54 5.06
CA VAL A 51 11.72 -10.81 6.34
C VAL A 51 11.19 -9.39 6.18
N TYR A 52 11.64 -8.67 5.14
CA TYR A 52 11.14 -7.33 4.85
C TYR A 52 9.63 -7.34 4.56
N GLY A 53 9.16 -8.31 3.79
CA GLY A 53 7.74 -8.48 3.50
C GLY A 53 6.89 -8.69 4.74
N CYS A 54 7.32 -9.57 5.66
CA CYS A 54 6.62 -9.80 6.91
C CYS A 54 6.60 -8.55 7.81
N CYS A 55 7.73 -7.81 7.89
CA CYS A 55 7.78 -6.55 8.65
C CYS A 55 6.84 -5.49 8.06
N ASP A 56 6.84 -5.34 6.74
CA ASP A 56 5.99 -4.40 6.03
C ASP A 56 4.50 -4.74 6.20
N PHE A 57 4.19 -6.03 6.15
CA PHE A 57 2.83 -6.53 6.39
C PHE A 57 2.37 -6.26 7.83
N ALA A 58 3.24 -6.48 8.82
CA ALA A 58 2.95 -6.15 10.21
C ALA A 58 2.74 -4.65 10.41
N ALA A 59 3.55 -3.80 9.77
CA ALA A 59 3.38 -2.35 9.77
C ALA A 59 2.05 -1.92 9.12
N SER A 60 1.67 -2.57 8.02
CA SER A 60 0.39 -2.36 7.33
C SER A 60 -0.81 -2.69 8.23
N LEU A 61 -0.76 -3.83 8.90
CA LEU A 61 -1.78 -4.25 9.87
C LEU A 61 -1.89 -3.25 11.02
N ALA A 62 -0.75 -2.84 11.58
CA ALA A 62 -0.72 -1.86 12.66
C ALA A 62 -1.32 -0.51 12.21
N ALA A 63 -0.98 -0.01 11.04
CA ALA A 63 -1.53 1.23 10.50
C ALA A 63 -3.07 1.16 10.33
N TRP A 64 -3.57 0.05 9.81
CA TRP A 64 -5.00 -0.20 9.66
C TRP A 64 -5.73 -0.23 11.01
N LEU A 65 -5.22 -1.02 11.96
CA LEU A 65 -5.83 -1.13 13.30
C LEU A 65 -5.79 0.19 14.06
N LEU A 66 -4.70 0.96 13.96
CA LEU A 66 -4.61 2.30 14.54
C LEU A 66 -5.64 3.24 13.93
N ALA A 67 -5.80 3.25 12.61
CA ALA A 67 -6.81 4.09 11.94
C ALA A 67 -8.23 3.74 12.42
N TRP A 68 -8.56 2.46 12.49
CA TRP A 68 -9.87 1.99 12.91
C TRP A 68 -10.13 2.23 14.40
N PHE A 69 -9.28 1.69 15.29
CA PHE A 69 -9.55 1.68 16.72
C PHE A 69 -9.09 2.94 17.47
N ALA A 70 -7.92 3.47 17.13
CA ALA A 70 -7.36 4.60 17.87
C ALA A 70 -7.79 5.96 17.30
N LEU A 71 -7.94 6.06 15.97
CA LEU A 71 -8.38 7.30 15.34
C LEU A 71 -9.90 7.37 15.14
N GLY A 72 -10.63 6.28 15.37
CA GLY A 72 -12.09 6.21 15.23
C GLY A 72 -12.60 6.28 13.80
N MET A 73 -11.76 5.89 12.82
CA MET A 73 -12.16 5.87 11.41
C MET A 73 -13.29 4.85 11.20
N PRO A 74 -14.39 5.19 10.50
CA PRO A 74 -15.45 4.22 10.18
C PRO A 74 -14.89 2.96 9.53
N PHE A 75 -15.38 1.79 9.90
CA PHE A 75 -14.82 0.50 9.45
C PHE A 75 -14.68 0.41 7.92
N TRP A 76 -15.71 0.80 7.16
CA TRP A 76 -15.66 0.74 5.71
C TRP A 76 -14.53 1.63 5.13
N MET A 77 -14.30 2.79 5.75
CA MET A 77 -13.26 3.74 5.35
C MET A 77 -11.87 3.19 5.72
N ALA A 78 -11.71 2.69 6.94
CA ALA A 78 -10.49 2.03 7.39
C ALA A 78 -10.16 0.80 6.52
N PHE A 79 -11.18 0.06 6.06
CA PHE A 79 -10.99 -1.13 5.22
C PHE A 79 -10.44 -0.82 3.82
N MET A 80 -10.51 0.42 3.35
CA MET A 80 -9.89 0.85 2.09
C MET A 80 -8.36 0.75 2.12
N GLY A 81 -7.74 0.84 3.30
CA GLY A 81 -6.31 0.59 3.45
C GLY A 81 -5.92 -0.83 3.03
N PRO A 82 -6.40 -1.89 3.72
CA PRO A 82 -6.18 -3.27 3.30
C PRO A 82 -6.53 -3.54 1.84
N ILE A 83 -7.61 -2.98 1.30
CA ILE A 83 -7.98 -3.13 -0.11
C ILE A 83 -6.89 -2.53 -1.02
N SER A 84 -6.35 -1.37 -0.68
CA SER A 84 -5.25 -0.76 -1.45
C SER A 84 -3.98 -1.61 -1.44
N GLY A 85 -3.67 -2.28 -0.33
CA GLY A 85 -2.51 -3.17 -0.22
C GLY A 85 -2.75 -4.60 -0.70
N ALA A 86 -4.02 -5.00 -0.93
CA ALA A 86 -4.36 -6.39 -1.26
C ALA A 86 -3.67 -6.94 -2.53
N PRO A 87 -3.46 -6.16 -3.59
CA PRO A 87 -2.70 -6.64 -4.75
C PRO A 87 -1.32 -7.17 -4.42
N ASP A 88 -0.61 -6.55 -3.46
CA ASP A 88 0.76 -6.97 -3.07
C ASP A 88 0.81 -8.34 -2.37
N TRP A 89 -0.32 -8.89 -1.98
CA TRP A 89 -0.37 -10.25 -1.43
C TRP A 89 0.11 -11.28 -2.43
N ASP A 90 -0.09 -11.04 -3.73
CA ASP A 90 0.39 -11.96 -4.74
C ASP A 90 1.93 -12.02 -4.76
N VAL A 91 2.60 -10.89 -4.52
CA VAL A 91 4.06 -10.80 -4.42
C VAL A 91 4.55 -11.59 -3.21
N LEU A 92 3.95 -11.37 -2.04
CA LEU A 92 4.32 -12.12 -0.82
C LEU A 92 4.09 -13.63 -0.98
N ILE A 93 2.95 -14.02 -1.55
CA ILE A 93 2.63 -15.44 -1.78
C ILE A 93 3.58 -16.05 -2.81
N ALA A 94 3.95 -15.33 -3.87
CA ALA A 94 4.91 -15.78 -4.87
C ALA A 94 6.29 -16.05 -4.24
N GLU A 95 6.76 -15.13 -3.39
CA GLU A 95 8.00 -15.29 -2.64
C GLU A 95 7.97 -16.49 -1.67
N LEU A 96 6.90 -16.62 -0.89
CA LEU A 96 6.72 -17.75 0.04
C LEU A 96 6.67 -19.10 -0.68
N ARG A 97 6.07 -19.15 -1.87
CA ARG A 97 6.00 -20.34 -2.73
C ARG A 97 7.27 -20.57 -3.54
N LYS A 98 8.28 -19.72 -3.43
CA LYS A 98 9.51 -19.74 -4.24
C LYS A 98 9.22 -19.71 -5.76
N ARG A 99 8.20 -18.95 -6.14
CA ARG A 99 7.77 -18.71 -7.53
C ARG A 99 7.62 -17.20 -7.79
N PRO A 100 8.70 -16.44 -7.74
CA PRO A 100 8.66 -14.96 -7.83
C PRO A 100 8.27 -14.44 -9.22
N ASP A 101 8.03 -15.31 -10.18
CA ASP A 101 7.59 -15.00 -11.54
C ASP A 101 6.09 -15.15 -11.76
N VAL A 102 5.35 -15.65 -10.76
CA VAL A 102 3.90 -15.92 -10.87
C VAL A 102 3.11 -14.89 -10.09
N HIS A 103 2.55 -13.92 -10.80
CA HIS A 103 1.71 -12.86 -10.23
C HIS A 103 0.31 -12.87 -10.83
N TRP A 104 -0.70 -12.59 -9.99
CA TRP A 104 -2.11 -12.55 -10.41
C TRP A 104 -2.57 -11.14 -10.74
N PHE A 105 -2.01 -10.14 -10.06
CA PHE A 105 -2.43 -8.76 -10.25
C PHE A 105 -1.69 -8.10 -11.42
N PRO A 106 -2.41 -7.39 -12.32
CA PRO A 106 -1.82 -6.89 -13.56
C PRO A 106 -0.63 -5.95 -13.39
N SER A 107 -0.59 -5.10 -12.34
CA SER A 107 0.54 -4.20 -12.11
C SER A 107 1.84 -4.94 -11.77
N HIS A 108 1.77 -6.22 -11.39
CA HIS A 108 2.93 -7.05 -11.06
C HIS A 108 3.40 -7.95 -12.22
N TRP A 109 2.72 -7.93 -13.36
CA TRP A 109 3.15 -8.68 -14.53
C TRP A 109 4.44 -8.09 -15.10
N LYS A 110 5.30 -8.95 -15.63
CA LYS A 110 6.58 -8.54 -16.25
C LYS A 110 6.43 -7.54 -17.39
N SER A 111 5.27 -7.55 -18.05
CA SER A 111 4.93 -6.62 -19.14
C SER A 111 4.45 -5.25 -18.67
N PHE A 112 4.09 -5.12 -17.38
CA PHE A 112 3.61 -3.86 -16.83
C PHE A 112 4.79 -2.95 -16.46
N PRO A 113 4.76 -1.65 -16.85
CA PRO A 113 5.81 -0.71 -16.47
C PRO A 113 5.77 -0.48 -14.96
N HIS A 114 6.80 -0.96 -14.26
CA HIS A 114 6.92 -0.84 -12.82
C HIS A 114 8.02 0.17 -12.47
N GLY A 115 7.70 1.14 -11.62
CA GLY A 115 8.61 2.22 -11.24
C GLY A 115 9.71 1.73 -10.31
N ARG A 116 10.84 1.25 -10.84
CA ARG A 116 12.00 0.82 -10.03
C ARG A 116 13.01 1.94 -9.88
N SER A 117 13.61 2.04 -8.69
CA SER A 117 14.67 3.02 -8.43
C SER A 117 15.73 2.48 -7.47
N GLY A 118 16.83 3.22 -7.33
CA GLY A 118 17.86 2.92 -6.34
C GLY A 118 17.31 2.99 -4.91
N ARG A 119 17.92 2.24 -3.99
CA ARG A 119 17.44 2.04 -2.62
C ARG A 119 17.16 3.34 -1.86
N ALA A 120 18.13 4.25 -1.81
CA ALA A 120 17.99 5.48 -1.04
C ALA A 120 16.86 6.38 -1.56
N TRP A 121 16.83 6.60 -2.87
CA TRP A 121 15.80 7.41 -3.52
C TRP A 121 14.42 6.77 -3.39
N GLY A 122 14.31 5.48 -3.70
CA GLY A 122 13.04 4.76 -3.64
C GLY A 122 12.45 4.65 -2.24
N ILE A 123 13.27 4.50 -1.19
CA ILE A 123 12.83 4.59 0.20
C ILE A 123 12.37 6.01 0.52
N GLY A 124 13.12 7.03 0.10
CA GLY A 124 12.75 8.43 0.31
C GLY A 124 11.38 8.78 -0.28
N VAL A 125 11.12 8.37 -1.52
CA VAL A 125 9.82 8.57 -2.17
C VAL A 125 8.69 7.91 -1.38
N GLN A 126 8.86 6.67 -0.96
CA GLN A 126 7.86 5.96 -0.15
C GLN A 126 7.64 6.63 1.20
N ALA A 127 8.69 7.07 1.88
CA ALA A 127 8.59 7.78 3.15
C ALA A 127 7.79 9.10 3.00
N VAL A 128 7.99 9.84 1.91
CA VAL A 128 7.22 11.06 1.62
C VAL A 128 5.74 10.74 1.40
N ILE A 129 5.43 9.71 0.61
CA ILE A 129 4.04 9.29 0.37
C ILE A 129 3.38 8.87 1.69
N MET A 130 4.06 8.06 2.50
CA MET A 130 3.55 7.62 3.80
C MET A 130 3.30 8.80 4.75
N ALA A 131 4.25 9.73 4.85
CA ALA A 131 4.10 10.93 5.68
C ALA A 131 2.93 11.81 5.21
N ALA A 132 2.83 12.06 3.91
CA ALA A 132 1.70 12.81 3.34
C ALA A 132 0.36 12.12 3.62
N SER A 133 0.31 10.79 3.49
CA SER A 133 -0.90 10.00 3.79
C SER A 133 -1.31 10.13 5.25
N VAL A 134 -0.36 10.05 6.18
CA VAL A 134 -0.62 10.26 7.62
C VAL A 134 -1.17 11.65 7.89
N VAL A 135 -0.57 12.69 7.28
CA VAL A 135 -1.07 14.07 7.43
C VAL A 135 -2.51 14.20 6.94
N VAL A 136 -2.85 13.61 5.78
CA VAL A 136 -4.21 13.63 5.24
C VAL A 136 -5.19 12.92 6.19
N VAL A 137 -4.84 11.73 6.68
CA VAL A 137 -5.68 10.98 7.64
C VAL A 137 -5.93 11.80 8.90
N LEU A 138 -4.92 12.45 9.43
CA LEU A 138 -5.06 13.26 10.64
C LEU A 138 -5.84 14.56 10.40
N ALA A 139 -5.65 15.20 9.25
CA ALA A 139 -6.33 16.45 8.89
C ALA A 139 -7.82 16.27 8.56
N ALA A 140 -8.21 15.09 8.07
CA ALA A 140 -9.61 14.79 7.72
C ALA A 140 -10.51 14.48 8.92
N ARG A 141 -9.95 14.41 10.15
CA ARG A 141 -10.75 14.16 11.37
C ARG A 141 -11.62 15.39 11.76
N PRO A 142 -12.79 15.20 12.39
CA PRO A 142 -13.48 13.93 12.68
C PRO A 142 -14.11 13.30 11.42
N TYR A 143 -14.19 11.97 11.40
CA TYR A 143 -14.74 11.20 10.28
C TYR A 143 -16.26 11.03 10.42
#